data_239d2cfd493e288308b7d9c4d70a99a2
#
_entry.id   239d2cfd493e288308b7d9c4d70a99a2
#
_cell.length_a   1.000
_cell.length_b   1.000
_cell.length_c   1.000
_cell.angle_alpha   90.00
_cell.angle_beta   90.00
_cell.angle_gamma   90.00
#
_symmetry.space_group_name_H-M   'P 1'
#
loop_
_entity.id
_entity.type
_entity.pdbx_description
1 polymer ?
#
loop_
_entity_poly.entity_id
_entity_poly.type
_entity_poly.pdbx_seq_one_letter_code
_entity_poly.pdbx_strand_id
1 'polypeptide(L)'
;MKLPYPATGAERARQKLLAELAGECLFGKASAFFNDLYAGGLLNGDCSVEYDSSAGTAMLVLGAQGRDPDAVAEAVHAAVSGAALRGLDKDALERCRRAKYGQLLGSLDSFADYAVSLAESKLDGWDAPEAFTVLESITLAECEAFLCENLTRERLALSVIRPNA
;
A
#
# COMPACT_ATOMS: atom_id res chain seq x y z
N MET A 1 -0.99 1.72 -9.52
CA MET A 1 -1.51 0.39 -9.93
C MET A 1 -3.01 0.41 -9.76
N LYS A 2 -3.76 0.13 -10.82
CA LYS A 2 -5.24 0.13 -10.79
C LYS A 2 -5.76 -1.15 -10.13
N LEU A 3 -6.70 -0.99 -9.20
CA LEU A 3 -7.35 -2.08 -8.47
C LEU A 3 -8.83 -2.20 -8.85
N PRO A 4 -9.48 -3.37 -8.65
CA PRO A 4 -10.93 -3.47 -8.73
C PRO A 4 -11.55 -2.60 -7.63
N TYR A 5 -12.69 -1.96 -7.95
CA TYR A 5 -13.43 -1.18 -6.94
C TYR A 5 -14.49 -2.07 -6.29
N PRO A 6 -14.43 -2.31 -4.98
CA PRO A 6 -15.34 -3.24 -4.32
C PRO A 6 -16.77 -2.69 -4.23
N ALA A 7 -17.75 -3.59 -4.26
CA ALA A 7 -19.17 -3.23 -4.27
C ALA A 7 -19.68 -2.77 -2.91
N THR A 8 -19.25 -3.43 -1.83
CA THR A 8 -19.73 -3.16 -0.46
C THR A 8 -18.72 -2.39 0.38
N GLY A 9 -19.20 -1.69 1.42
CA GLY A 9 -18.34 -0.96 2.36
C GLY A 9 -17.37 -1.87 3.10
N ALA A 10 -17.81 -3.04 3.55
CA ALA A 10 -16.95 -4.01 4.22
C ALA A 10 -15.80 -4.50 3.31
N GLU A 11 -16.09 -4.75 2.04
CA GLU A 11 -15.05 -5.11 1.06
C GLU A 11 -14.10 -3.94 0.79
N ARG A 12 -14.58 -2.69 0.77
CA ARG A 12 -13.75 -1.50 0.62
C ARG A 12 -12.78 -1.33 1.79
N ALA A 13 -13.29 -1.45 3.04
CA ALA A 13 -12.47 -1.41 4.24
C ALA A 13 -11.37 -2.47 4.20
N ARG A 14 -11.74 -3.72 3.85
CA ARG A 14 -10.79 -4.83 3.76
C ARG A 14 -9.76 -4.60 2.66
N GLN A 15 -10.18 -4.22 1.46
CA GLN A 15 -9.25 -3.97 0.35
C GLN A 15 -8.27 -2.85 0.67
N LYS A 16 -8.74 -1.74 1.28
CA LYS A 16 -7.88 -0.64 1.71
C LYS A 16 -6.77 -1.14 2.62
N LEU A 17 -7.12 -1.79 3.73
CA LEU A 17 -6.15 -2.26 4.71
C LEU A 17 -5.25 -3.36 4.17
N LEU A 18 -5.78 -4.25 3.34
CA LEU A 18 -5.02 -5.30 2.68
C LEU A 18 -4.00 -4.72 1.69
N ALA A 19 -4.42 -3.75 0.86
CA ALA A 19 -3.54 -3.09 -0.12
C ALA A 19 -2.43 -2.29 0.56
N GLU A 20 -2.77 -1.52 1.61
CA GLU A 20 -1.79 -0.77 2.39
C GLU A 20 -0.80 -1.70 3.09
N LEU A 21 -1.27 -2.77 3.75
CA LEU A 21 -0.44 -3.70 4.49
C LEU A 21 0.51 -4.49 3.55
N ALA A 22 -0.02 -5.04 2.47
CA ALA A 22 0.76 -5.79 1.49
C ALA A 22 1.75 -4.88 0.74
N GLY A 23 1.30 -3.67 0.38
CA GLY A 23 2.13 -2.66 -0.27
C GLY A 23 3.27 -2.19 0.61
N GLU A 24 3.02 -1.87 1.88
CA GLU A 24 4.07 -1.49 2.84
C GLU A 24 5.05 -2.63 3.11
N CYS A 25 4.58 -3.88 3.20
CA CYS A 25 5.44 -5.03 3.36
C CYS A 25 6.42 -5.20 2.19
N LEU A 26 5.96 -4.95 0.95
CA LEU A 26 6.77 -5.15 -0.25
C LEU A 26 7.61 -3.93 -0.62
N PHE A 27 7.07 -2.71 -0.49
CA PHE A 27 7.67 -1.47 -1.01
C PHE A 27 8.03 -0.44 0.06
N GLY A 28 7.53 -0.59 1.29
CA GLY A 28 7.74 0.38 2.36
C GLY A 28 9.21 0.54 2.75
N LYS A 29 9.51 1.58 3.51
CA LYS A 29 10.90 1.97 3.90
C LYS A 29 11.68 0.87 4.64
N ALA A 30 11.00 -0.09 5.26
CA ALA A 30 11.64 -1.23 5.93
C ALA A 30 11.81 -2.46 5.01
N SER A 31 11.37 -2.39 3.76
CA SER A 31 11.45 -3.50 2.80
C SER A 31 12.85 -3.65 2.18
N ALA A 32 13.16 -4.86 1.72
CA ALA A 32 14.36 -5.10 0.92
C ALA A 32 14.36 -4.26 -0.37
N PHE A 33 13.20 -4.14 -1.03
CA PHE A 33 13.02 -3.30 -2.21
C PHE A 33 13.54 -1.88 -1.99
N PHE A 34 13.06 -1.19 -0.94
CA PHE A 34 13.50 0.17 -0.66
C PHE A 34 14.99 0.23 -0.34
N ASN A 35 15.47 -0.65 0.54
CA ASN A 35 16.87 -0.65 0.98
C ASN A 35 17.85 -0.88 -0.17
N ASP A 36 17.55 -1.81 -1.08
CA ASP A 36 18.40 -2.12 -2.23
C ASP A 36 18.46 -0.94 -3.21
N LEU A 37 17.31 -0.31 -3.52
CA LEU A 37 17.27 0.84 -4.42
C LEU A 37 17.90 2.10 -3.80
N TYR A 38 17.73 2.31 -2.50
CA TYR A 38 18.35 3.41 -1.78
C TYR A 38 19.88 3.24 -1.72
N ALA A 39 20.36 2.05 -1.35
CA ALA A 39 21.80 1.73 -1.32
C ALA A 39 22.43 1.82 -2.72
N GLY A 40 21.69 1.44 -3.76
CA GLY A 40 22.10 1.58 -5.16
C GLY A 40 22.02 3.02 -5.71
N GLY A 41 21.53 3.98 -4.92
CA GLY A 41 21.41 5.39 -5.31
C GLY A 41 20.33 5.65 -6.37
N LEU A 42 19.40 4.73 -6.56
CA LEU A 42 18.23 4.88 -7.45
C LEU A 42 17.12 5.70 -6.78
N LEU A 43 16.95 5.59 -5.46
CA LEU A 43 16.00 6.36 -4.67
C LEU A 43 16.72 7.37 -3.77
N ASN A 44 16.08 8.52 -3.52
CA ASN A 44 16.65 9.62 -2.73
C ASN A 44 16.12 9.72 -1.29
N GLY A 45 15.47 8.68 -0.76
CA GLY A 45 15.09 8.62 0.65
C GLY A 45 13.61 8.63 0.96
N ASP A 46 12.73 9.12 0.08
CA ASP A 46 11.28 9.06 0.30
C ASP A 46 10.63 8.05 -0.64
N CYS A 47 9.88 7.13 -0.02
CA CYS A 47 8.98 6.21 -0.69
C CYS A 47 7.69 6.16 0.10
N SER A 48 6.56 6.35 -0.54
CA SER A 48 5.23 6.22 0.05
C SER A 48 4.44 5.13 -0.65
N VAL A 49 3.59 4.47 0.12
CA VAL A 49 2.61 3.51 -0.36
C VAL A 49 1.25 3.97 0.13
N GLU A 50 0.36 4.28 -0.79
CA GLU A 50 -0.93 4.86 -0.49
C GLU A 50 -2.04 4.13 -1.25
N TYR A 51 -3.13 3.85 -0.57
CA TYR A 51 -4.35 3.40 -1.22
C TYR A 51 -5.28 4.59 -1.43
N ASP A 52 -5.65 4.82 -2.67
CA ASP A 52 -6.64 5.84 -3.04
C ASP A 52 -7.87 5.17 -3.63
N SER A 53 -9.04 5.57 -3.13
CA SER A 53 -10.33 5.14 -3.68
C SER A 53 -11.27 6.34 -3.76
N SER A 54 -11.61 6.72 -4.96
CA SER A 54 -12.55 7.81 -5.21
C SER A 54 -13.37 7.58 -6.48
N ALA A 55 -14.60 8.07 -6.48
CA ALA A 55 -15.48 8.09 -7.66
C ALA A 55 -15.61 6.74 -8.41
N GLY A 56 -15.64 5.62 -7.67
CA GLY A 56 -15.77 4.28 -8.25
C GLY A 56 -14.47 3.71 -8.82
N THR A 57 -13.32 4.29 -8.48
CA THR A 57 -12.00 3.79 -8.83
C THR A 57 -11.20 3.45 -7.58
N ALA A 58 -10.28 2.49 -7.68
CA ALA A 58 -9.35 2.16 -6.62
C ALA A 58 -7.93 2.01 -7.18
N MET A 59 -6.95 2.53 -6.47
CA MET A 59 -5.54 2.51 -6.87
C MET A 59 -4.63 2.26 -5.68
N LEU A 60 -3.57 1.51 -5.91
CA LEU A 60 -2.40 1.52 -5.04
C LEU A 60 -1.35 2.43 -5.70
N VAL A 61 -1.00 3.50 -5.01
CA VAL A 61 -0.03 4.51 -5.46
C VAL A 61 1.29 4.27 -4.76
N LEU A 62 2.35 4.12 -5.53
CA LEU A 62 3.72 4.08 -5.04
C LEU A 62 4.39 5.39 -5.45
N GLY A 63 4.68 6.25 -4.49
CA GLY A 63 5.38 7.51 -4.67
C GLY A 63 6.85 7.38 -4.30
N ALA A 64 7.75 7.85 -5.17
CA ALA A 64 9.19 7.86 -4.87
C ALA A 64 9.90 9.00 -5.59
N GLN A 65 11.05 9.41 -5.06
CA GLN A 65 11.97 10.32 -5.73
C GLN A 65 13.23 9.54 -6.12
N GLY A 66 13.61 9.64 -7.38
CA GLY A 66 14.76 8.88 -7.90
C GLY A 66 15.36 9.50 -9.14
N ARG A 67 16.51 8.97 -9.54
CA ARG A 67 17.29 9.47 -10.71
C ARG A 67 16.83 8.87 -12.01
N ASP A 68 16.37 7.62 -11.98
CA ASP A 68 15.99 6.84 -13.14
C ASP A 68 14.63 6.20 -12.92
N PRO A 69 13.54 6.86 -13.38
CA PRO A 69 12.19 6.38 -13.18
C PRO A 69 11.91 5.03 -13.85
N ASP A 70 12.54 4.77 -14.99
CA ASP A 70 12.34 3.53 -15.74
C ASP A 70 13.00 2.36 -15.01
N ALA A 71 14.20 2.54 -14.45
CA ALA A 71 14.85 1.53 -13.62
C ALA A 71 14.05 1.26 -12.32
N VAL A 72 13.46 2.28 -11.71
CA VAL A 72 12.58 2.10 -10.55
C VAL A 72 11.33 1.32 -10.93
N ALA A 73 10.69 1.60 -12.08
CA ALA A 73 9.53 0.86 -12.56
C ALA A 73 9.85 -0.61 -12.81
N GLU A 74 10.98 -0.92 -13.43
CA GLU A 74 11.42 -2.31 -13.63
C GLU A 74 11.72 -3.02 -12.28
N ALA A 75 12.28 -2.30 -11.31
CA ALA A 75 12.49 -2.85 -9.97
C ALA A 75 11.17 -3.16 -9.26
N VAL A 76 10.13 -2.33 -9.44
CA VAL A 76 8.77 -2.61 -8.93
C VAL A 76 8.23 -3.90 -9.55
N HIS A 77 8.36 -4.09 -10.87
CA HIS A 77 7.95 -5.32 -11.53
C HIS A 77 8.71 -6.55 -11.01
N ALA A 78 10.03 -6.42 -10.82
CA ALA A 78 10.87 -7.49 -10.30
C ALA A 78 10.48 -7.86 -8.85
N ALA A 79 10.17 -6.86 -8.01
CA ALA A 79 9.74 -7.10 -6.64
C ALA A 79 8.41 -7.85 -6.57
N VAL A 80 7.41 -7.45 -7.38
CA VAL A 80 6.11 -8.14 -7.46
C VAL A 80 6.29 -9.58 -7.95
N SER A 81 7.04 -9.78 -9.03
CA SER A 81 7.32 -11.12 -9.57
C SER A 81 8.08 -11.99 -8.55
N GLY A 82 9.00 -11.37 -7.81
CA GLY A 82 9.74 -12.03 -6.75
C GLY A 82 8.83 -12.45 -5.57
N ALA A 83 7.90 -11.60 -5.17
CA ALA A 83 6.94 -11.92 -4.11
C ALA A 83 5.97 -13.04 -4.55
N ALA A 84 5.53 -13.04 -5.81
CA ALA A 84 4.71 -14.12 -6.36
C ALA A 84 5.41 -15.49 -6.35
N LEU A 85 6.74 -15.52 -6.50
CA LEU A 85 7.51 -16.76 -6.52
C LEU A 85 7.95 -17.26 -5.13
N ARG A 86 8.31 -16.34 -4.23
CA ARG A 86 8.93 -16.68 -2.93
C ARG A 86 7.99 -16.47 -1.74
N GLY A 87 6.85 -15.82 -1.96
CA GLY A 87 5.98 -15.33 -0.91
C GLY A 87 6.52 -14.04 -0.24
N LEU A 88 5.77 -13.56 0.75
CA LEU A 88 6.15 -12.44 1.61
C LEU A 88 6.84 -12.97 2.88
N ASP A 89 7.76 -12.16 3.42
CA ASP A 89 8.33 -12.43 4.74
C ASP A 89 7.26 -12.21 5.83
N LYS A 90 6.95 -13.27 6.58
CA LYS A 90 5.96 -13.24 7.66
C LYS A 90 6.32 -12.24 8.76
N ASP A 91 7.59 -12.16 9.12
CA ASP A 91 8.02 -11.25 10.19
C ASP A 91 7.97 -9.78 9.71
N ALA A 92 8.25 -9.53 8.43
CA ALA A 92 8.06 -8.22 7.82
C ALA A 92 6.58 -7.83 7.83
N LEU A 93 5.67 -8.73 7.45
CA LEU A 93 4.23 -8.48 7.49
C LEU A 93 3.74 -8.15 8.90
N GLU A 94 4.20 -8.88 9.91
CA GLU A 94 3.83 -8.61 11.30
C GLU A 94 4.38 -7.27 11.81
N ARG A 95 5.57 -6.85 11.37
CA ARG A 95 6.09 -5.50 11.66
C ARG A 95 5.22 -4.42 11.02
N CYS A 96 4.86 -4.58 9.75
CA CYS A 96 3.96 -3.64 9.04
C CYS A 96 2.58 -3.57 9.71
N ARG A 97 2.01 -4.72 10.12
CA ARG A 97 0.74 -4.78 10.85
C ARG A 97 0.79 -3.98 12.15
N ARG A 98 1.83 -4.18 12.96
CA ARG A 98 2.01 -3.44 14.22
C ARG A 98 2.18 -1.94 13.98
N ALA A 99 2.94 -1.55 12.95
CA ALA A 99 3.10 -0.15 12.57
C ALA A 99 1.76 0.48 12.16
N LYS A 100 0.98 -0.22 11.33
CA LYS A 100 -0.36 0.23 10.91
C LYS A 100 -1.34 0.32 12.09
N TYR A 101 -1.30 -0.65 12.98
CA TYR A 101 -2.10 -0.63 14.22
C TYR A 101 -1.75 0.61 15.07
N GLY A 102 -0.46 0.90 15.23
CA GLY A 102 0.01 2.09 15.92
C GLY A 102 -0.44 3.40 15.26
N GLN A 103 -0.45 3.46 13.92
CA GLN A 103 -0.99 4.60 13.18
C GLN A 103 -2.49 4.80 13.43
N LEU A 104 -3.28 3.71 13.39
CA LEU A 104 -4.71 3.75 13.70
C LEU A 104 -4.96 4.23 15.14
N LEU A 105 -4.18 3.76 16.11
CA LEU A 105 -4.28 4.25 17.50
C LEU A 105 -3.91 5.73 17.59
N GLY A 106 -2.81 6.14 16.95
CA GLY A 106 -2.37 7.55 16.96
C GLY A 106 -3.38 8.50 16.35
N SER A 107 -4.16 8.06 15.34
CA SER A 107 -5.22 8.89 14.77
C SER A 107 -6.36 9.19 15.75
N LEU A 108 -6.56 8.37 16.79
CA LEU A 108 -7.56 8.61 17.81
C LEU A 108 -7.21 9.77 18.76
N ASP A 109 -5.92 10.12 18.85
CA ASP A 109 -5.44 11.24 19.66
C ASP A 109 -5.70 12.61 18.99
N SER A 110 -5.94 12.62 17.68
CA SER A 110 -6.28 13.83 16.93
C SER A 110 -7.79 13.83 16.64
N PHE A 111 -8.53 14.69 17.33
CA PHE A 111 -9.97 14.81 17.12
C PHE A 111 -10.34 15.16 15.66
N ALA A 112 -9.54 16.03 15.02
CA ALA A 112 -9.76 16.43 13.63
C ALA A 112 -9.53 15.26 12.67
N ASP A 113 -8.42 14.52 12.81
CA ASP A 113 -8.10 13.40 11.93
C ASP A 113 -9.09 12.25 12.11
N TYR A 114 -9.49 11.99 13.35
CA TYR A 114 -10.50 10.97 13.64
C TYR A 114 -11.89 11.34 13.07
N ALA A 115 -12.29 12.61 13.17
CA ALA A 115 -13.54 13.08 12.59
C ALA A 115 -13.55 12.93 11.05
N VAL A 116 -12.44 13.24 10.39
CA VAL A 116 -12.28 13.02 8.94
C VAL A 116 -12.37 11.53 8.62
N SER A 117 -11.63 10.68 9.34
CA SER A 117 -11.68 9.22 9.15
C SER A 117 -13.07 8.63 9.33
N LEU A 118 -13.84 9.11 10.33
CA LEU A 118 -15.23 8.72 10.52
C LEU A 118 -16.13 9.14 9.35
N ALA A 119 -15.96 10.35 8.84
CA ALA A 119 -16.75 10.85 7.72
C ALA A 119 -16.44 10.07 6.43
N GLU A 120 -15.17 9.87 6.12
CA GLU A 120 -14.73 9.10 4.94
C GLU A 120 -15.23 7.66 4.99
N SER A 121 -15.05 6.97 6.11
CA SER A 121 -15.50 5.59 6.26
C SER A 121 -17.03 5.45 6.10
N LYS A 122 -17.80 6.42 6.63
CA LYS A 122 -19.25 6.44 6.46
C LYS A 122 -19.66 6.67 5.01
N LEU A 123 -18.99 7.55 4.29
CA LEU A 123 -19.21 7.76 2.85
C LEU A 123 -18.89 6.50 2.03
N ASP A 124 -17.86 5.76 2.44
CA ASP A 124 -17.49 4.48 1.85
C ASP A 124 -18.36 3.30 2.29
N GLY A 125 -19.27 3.50 3.25
CA GLY A 125 -20.25 2.52 3.68
C GLY A 125 -19.75 1.51 4.72
N TRP A 126 -18.76 1.90 5.56
CA TRP A 126 -18.24 1.10 6.67
C TRP A 126 -17.98 1.97 7.91
N ASP A 127 -17.57 1.38 9.01
CA ASP A 127 -17.31 2.08 10.27
C ASP A 127 -15.81 2.11 10.59
N ALA A 128 -15.23 3.31 10.79
CA ALA A 128 -13.79 3.47 11.05
C ALA A 128 -13.24 2.57 12.19
N PRO A 129 -13.95 2.34 13.32
CA PRO A 129 -13.49 1.41 14.35
C PRO A 129 -13.33 -0.04 13.88
N GLU A 130 -14.03 -0.47 12.82
CA GLU A 130 -13.89 -1.81 12.26
C GLU A 130 -12.49 -2.06 11.68
N ALA A 131 -11.75 -0.99 11.35
CA ALA A 131 -10.40 -1.07 10.82
C ALA A 131 -9.46 -1.93 11.69
N PHE A 132 -9.58 -1.86 13.00
CA PHE A 132 -8.76 -2.66 13.92
C PHE A 132 -9.02 -4.16 13.75
N THR A 133 -10.28 -4.56 13.78
CA THR A 133 -10.67 -5.97 13.61
C THR A 133 -10.33 -6.50 12.22
N VAL A 134 -10.57 -5.68 11.19
CA VAL A 134 -10.22 -6.04 9.81
C VAL A 134 -8.72 -6.23 9.68
N LEU A 135 -7.90 -5.30 10.20
CA LEU A 135 -6.44 -5.38 10.13
C LEU A 135 -5.89 -6.64 10.83
N GLU A 136 -6.44 -6.99 11.99
CA GLU A 136 -6.06 -8.20 12.72
C GLU A 136 -6.42 -9.49 11.96
N SER A 137 -7.51 -9.47 11.22
CA SER A 137 -8.01 -10.64 10.47
C SER A 137 -7.31 -10.90 9.14
N ILE A 138 -6.53 -9.94 8.60
CA ILE A 138 -5.81 -10.12 7.34
C ILE A 138 -4.70 -11.16 7.51
N THR A 139 -4.65 -12.14 6.65
CA THR A 139 -3.66 -13.22 6.67
C THR A 139 -2.51 -12.99 5.68
N LEU A 140 -1.39 -13.68 5.89
CA LEU A 140 -0.26 -13.67 4.94
C LEU A 140 -0.71 -14.14 3.55
N ALA A 141 -1.48 -15.23 3.49
CA ALA A 141 -1.98 -15.77 2.23
C ALA A 141 -2.86 -14.79 1.45
N GLU A 142 -3.67 -13.99 2.15
CA GLU A 142 -4.46 -12.93 1.49
C GLU A 142 -3.58 -11.80 0.94
N CYS A 143 -2.52 -11.41 1.65
CA CYS A 143 -1.57 -10.43 1.15
C CYS A 143 -0.86 -10.93 -0.12
N GLU A 144 -0.42 -12.19 -0.11
CA GLU A 144 0.22 -12.82 -1.27
C GLU A 144 -0.73 -12.94 -2.46
N ALA A 145 -1.96 -13.42 -2.24
CA ALA A 145 -2.99 -13.49 -3.27
C ALA A 145 -3.30 -12.11 -3.85
N PHE A 146 -3.46 -11.10 -3.00
CA PHE A 146 -3.71 -9.72 -3.41
C PHE A 146 -2.60 -9.20 -4.33
N LEU A 147 -1.33 -9.41 -3.97
CA LEU A 147 -0.19 -8.98 -4.79
C LEU A 147 -0.20 -9.69 -6.15
N CYS A 148 -0.38 -11.01 -6.17
CA CYS A 148 -0.36 -11.80 -7.39
C CYS A 148 -1.51 -11.44 -8.36
N GLU A 149 -2.71 -11.20 -7.82
CA GLU A 149 -3.91 -10.94 -8.62
C GLU A 149 -3.99 -9.49 -9.12
N ASN A 150 -3.48 -8.55 -8.35
CA ASN A 150 -3.71 -7.13 -8.60
C ASN A 150 -2.49 -6.35 -9.08
N LEU A 151 -1.28 -6.77 -8.74
CA LEU A 151 -0.07 -6.05 -9.12
C LEU A 151 0.55 -6.64 -10.39
N THR A 152 -0.22 -6.73 -11.46
CA THR A 152 0.28 -7.20 -12.75
C THR A 152 0.86 -6.06 -13.60
N ARG A 153 1.72 -6.40 -14.58
CA ARG A 153 2.36 -5.41 -15.45
C ARG A 153 1.34 -4.55 -16.22
N GLU A 154 0.22 -5.15 -16.61
CA GLU A 154 -0.85 -4.48 -17.38
C GLU A 154 -1.62 -3.45 -16.54
N ARG A 155 -1.59 -3.59 -15.22
CA ARG A 155 -2.27 -2.68 -14.29
C ARG A 155 -1.37 -1.59 -13.73
N LEU A 156 -0.09 -1.58 -14.09
CA LEU A 156 0.88 -0.60 -13.64
C LEU A 156 1.00 0.53 -14.66
N ALA A 157 0.91 1.77 -14.19
CA ALA A 157 1.20 2.96 -14.98
C ALA A 157 2.28 3.78 -14.25
N LEU A 158 3.24 4.30 -15.01
CA LEU A 158 4.28 5.19 -14.52
C LEU A 158 3.90 6.63 -14.84
N SER A 159 3.94 7.51 -13.83
CA SER A 159 3.84 8.96 -13.99
C SER A 159 5.12 9.60 -13.49
N VAL A 160 5.74 10.46 -14.29
CA VAL A 160 7.03 11.08 -13.98
C VAL A 160 6.89 12.60 -14.00
N ILE A 161 7.26 13.23 -12.89
CA ILE A 161 7.41 14.70 -12.80
C ILE A 161 8.91 15.00 -12.87
N ARG A 162 9.32 15.78 -13.88
CA ARG A 162 10.70 16.21 -14.05
C ARG A 162 10.85 17.67 -13.68
N PRO A 163 11.99 18.11 -13.09
CA PRO A 163 12.25 19.51 -12.89
C PRO A 163 12.26 20.24 -14.24
N ASN A 164 11.74 21.47 -14.26
CA ASN A 164 11.91 22.34 -15.43
C ASN A 164 13.39 22.67 -15.59
N ALA A 165 13.87 22.58 -16.83
CA ALA A 165 15.24 22.99 -17.19
C ALA A 165 15.39 24.51 -17.13
#